data_5a66f44f709e16f1066f02a5da057fb5
#
_entry.id   5a66f44f709e16f1066f02a5da057fb5
#
_cell.length_a   1.000
_cell.length_b   1.000
_cell.length_c   1.000
_cell.angle_alpha   90.00
_cell.angle_beta   90.00
_cell.angle_gamma   90.00
#
_symmetry.space_group_name_H-M   'P 1'
#
loop_
_entity.id
_entity.type
_entity.pdbx_description
1 polymer ?
#
loop_
_entity_poly.entity_id
_entity_poly.type
_entity_poly.pdbx_seq_one_letter_code
_entity_poly.pdbx_strand_id
1 'polypeptide(L)'
;ALRIEKHIFPIAKIPKGKEIRLIQLSDLHLKTSRGYFERVAQMVSTLRPDAIVLTGDYLEQSRNLEGVLKFLRLLHAPAGIFAVQGNWEYWARLEGENLRRQFSRADVTLLINERRDLQIHGVPLSILGVDYPSPSDQLSRLVQGARPRRLNLMLSHVPAFNHELLDKRIDLVLA
;
A
#
# COMPACT_ATOMS: atom_id res chain seq x y z
N ALA A 1 -21.96 1.94 7.01
CA ALA A 1 -21.46 0.73 7.68
C ALA A 1 -20.12 0.35 7.03
N LEU A 2 -19.14 -0.14 7.83
CA LEU A 2 -17.91 -0.72 7.31
C LEU A 2 -18.25 -2.00 6.53
N ARG A 3 -17.67 -2.15 5.35
CA ARG A 3 -17.78 -3.34 4.53
C ARG A 3 -16.38 -3.95 4.37
N ILE A 4 -16.28 -5.26 4.57
CA ILE A 4 -15.08 -6.03 4.28
C ILE A 4 -15.35 -6.82 3.01
N GLU A 5 -14.46 -6.66 2.03
CA GLU A 5 -14.42 -7.53 0.85
C GLU A 5 -13.24 -8.48 0.98
N LYS A 6 -13.46 -9.75 0.74
CA LYS A 6 -12.43 -10.78 0.81
C LYS A 6 -12.20 -11.37 -0.58
N HIS A 7 -10.98 -11.26 -1.05
CA HIS A 7 -10.52 -11.85 -2.29
C HIS A 7 -9.44 -12.89 -2.00
N ILE A 8 -9.44 -13.99 -2.74
CA ILE A 8 -8.45 -15.05 -2.65
C ILE A 8 -7.81 -15.21 -4.01
N PHE A 9 -6.49 -15.00 -4.07
CA PHE A 9 -5.71 -15.11 -5.30
C PHE A 9 -4.79 -16.34 -5.19
N PRO A 10 -5.02 -17.40 -5.97
CA PRO A 10 -4.08 -18.51 -6.07
C PRO A 10 -2.85 -18.08 -6.87
N ILE A 11 -1.72 -17.93 -6.19
CA ILE A 11 -0.46 -17.48 -6.82
C ILE A 11 0.57 -18.61 -6.70
N ALA A 12 1.10 -19.06 -7.83
CA ALA A 12 2.02 -20.20 -7.90
C ALA A 12 3.31 -20.05 -7.07
N LYS A 13 3.74 -18.81 -6.80
CA LYS A 13 4.92 -18.52 -5.97
C LYS A 13 4.69 -18.72 -4.47
N ILE A 14 3.45 -18.89 -4.04
CA ILE A 14 3.11 -19.20 -2.65
C ILE A 14 3.04 -20.72 -2.52
N PRO A 15 3.89 -21.35 -1.69
CA PRO A 15 3.89 -22.80 -1.52
C PRO A 15 2.54 -23.31 -1.01
N LYS A 16 2.17 -24.53 -1.42
CA LYS A 16 0.94 -25.21 -0.97
C LYS A 16 0.86 -25.25 0.57
N GLY A 17 -0.28 -24.88 1.12
CA GLY A 17 -0.51 -24.83 2.56
C GLY A 17 -0.01 -23.55 3.24
N LYS A 18 0.57 -22.59 2.50
CA LYS A 18 0.89 -21.25 3.00
C LYS A 18 -0.11 -20.22 2.48
N GLU A 19 -0.37 -19.22 3.30
CA GLU A 19 -1.14 -18.04 2.90
C GLU A 19 -0.41 -16.77 3.36
N ILE A 20 -0.65 -15.69 2.66
CA ILE A 20 -0.23 -14.34 3.04
C ILE A 20 -1.49 -13.49 3.09
N ARG A 21 -1.74 -12.87 4.23
CA ARG A 21 -2.91 -12.03 4.46
C ARG A 21 -2.54 -10.57 4.37
N LEU A 22 -3.05 -9.91 3.34
CA LEU A 22 -2.89 -8.49 3.13
C LEU A 22 -4.21 -7.78 3.43
N ILE A 23 -4.12 -6.64 4.10
CA ILE A 23 -5.25 -5.71 4.21
C ILE A 23 -4.92 -4.50 3.35
N GLN A 24 -5.81 -4.17 2.43
CA GLN A 24 -5.75 -2.94 1.66
C GLN A 24 -6.72 -1.91 2.23
N LEU A 25 -6.22 -0.68 2.39
CA LEU A 25 -7.03 0.50 2.67
C LEU A 25 -6.73 1.54 1.60
N SER A 26 -7.77 2.14 1.03
CA SER A 26 -7.67 3.16 -0.01
C SER A 26 -8.67 4.28 0.25
N ASP A 27 -8.44 5.46 -0.34
CA ASP A 27 -9.40 6.54 -0.42
C ASP A 27 -10.01 6.93 0.94
N LEU A 28 -9.16 7.03 1.95
CA LEU A 28 -9.60 7.30 3.32
C LEU A 28 -10.23 8.68 3.47
N HIS A 29 -9.76 9.68 2.71
CA HIS A 29 -10.22 11.07 2.73
C HIS A 29 -10.52 11.55 4.14
N LEU A 30 -9.57 11.35 5.04
CA LEU A 30 -9.75 11.45 6.47
C LEU A 30 -10.17 12.86 6.87
N LYS A 31 -11.41 12.99 7.28
CA LYS A 31 -11.98 14.17 7.93
C LYS A 31 -12.10 13.89 9.43
N THR A 32 -12.27 14.91 10.22
CA THR A 32 -12.41 14.83 11.69
C THR A 32 -13.68 14.07 12.10
N SER A 33 -13.74 12.76 11.91
CA SER A 33 -14.82 11.93 12.47
C SER A 33 -14.26 11.11 13.64
N ARG A 34 -14.56 11.52 14.88
CA ARG A 34 -14.20 10.75 16.07
C ARG A 34 -14.84 9.36 16.03
N GLY A 35 -14.08 8.33 16.33
CA GLY A 35 -14.56 6.97 16.53
C GLY A 35 -14.76 6.12 15.27
N TYR A 36 -14.75 6.68 14.06
CA TYR A 36 -14.85 5.87 12.83
C TYR A 36 -13.54 5.16 12.53
N PHE A 37 -12.44 5.87 12.53
CA PHE A 37 -11.12 5.34 12.21
C PHE A 37 -10.57 4.40 13.27
N GLU A 38 -10.92 4.63 14.54
CA GLU A 38 -10.64 3.68 15.62
C GLU A 38 -11.34 2.34 15.39
N ARG A 39 -12.61 2.35 14.94
CA ARG A 39 -13.31 1.13 14.55
C ARG A 39 -12.69 0.45 13.34
N VAL A 40 -12.22 1.21 12.33
CA VAL A 40 -11.47 0.65 11.20
C VAL A 40 -10.21 -0.04 11.69
N ALA A 41 -9.39 0.64 12.50
CA ALA A 41 -8.16 0.08 13.03
C ALA A 41 -8.41 -1.19 13.88
N GLN A 42 -9.44 -1.17 14.72
CA GLN A 42 -9.84 -2.34 15.50
C GLN A 42 -10.23 -3.51 14.59
N MET A 43 -11.02 -3.24 13.54
CA MET A 43 -11.41 -4.26 12.57
C MET A 43 -10.19 -4.83 11.84
N VAL A 44 -9.29 -3.99 11.35
CA VAL A 44 -8.01 -4.42 10.74
C VAL A 44 -7.24 -5.33 11.68
N SER A 45 -7.13 -4.98 12.96
CA SER A 45 -6.46 -5.80 13.97
C SER A 45 -7.11 -7.18 14.14
N THR A 46 -8.45 -7.27 14.14
CA THR A 46 -9.16 -8.58 14.26
C THR A 46 -8.91 -9.48 13.06
N LEU A 47 -8.60 -8.94 11.90
CA LEU A 47 -8.30 -9.69 10.68
C LEU A 47 -6.88 -10.27 10.67
N ARG A 48 -6.00 -9.85 11.59
CA ARG A 48 -4.62 -10.33 11.76
C ARG A 48 -3.83 -10.31 10.44
N PRO A 49 -3.62 -9.13 9.83
CA PRO A 49 -2.86 -9.03 8.60
C PRO A 49 -1.39 -9.38 8.81
N ASP A 50 -0.75 -9.99 7.82
CA ASP A 50 0.70 -10.12 7.76
C ASP A 50 1.34 -8.79 7.36
N ALA A 51 0.73 -8.08 6.41
CA ALA A 51 1.09 -6.73 6.01
C ALA A 51 -0.16 -5.89 5.72
N ILE A 52 -0.02 -4.57 5.84
CA ILE A 52 -1.05 -3.61 5.44
C ILE A 52 -0.53 -2.80 4.27
N VAL A 53 -1.36 -2.58 3.26
CA VAL A 53 -1.05 -1.74 2.10
C VAL A 53 -2.06 -0.61 1.99
N LEU A 54 -1.55 0.58 1.69
CA LEU A 54 -2.31 1.81 1.64
C LEU A 54 -2.14 2.40 0.23
N THR A 55 -3.24 2.54 -0.52
CA THR A 55 -3.18 2.87 -1.94
C THR A 55 -3.60 4.31 -2.26
N GLY A 56 -3.31 5.25 -1.38
CA GLY A 56 -3.43 6.70 -1.64
C GLY A 56 -4.71 7.33 -1.11
N ASP A 57 -4.80 8.64 -1.32
CA ASP A 57 -5.93 9.51 -0.97
C ASP A 57 -6.29 9.46 0.53
N TYR A 58 -5.30 9.72 1.37
CA TYR A 58 -5.46 9.69 2.84
C TYR A 58 -6.19 10.89 3.39
N LEU A 59 -6.03 12.06 2.74
CA LEU A 59 -6.57 13.34 3.21
C LEU A 59 -6.95 14.25 2.04
N GLU A 60 -7.87 15.17 2.28
CA GLU A 60 -8.25 16.21 1.31
C GLU A 60 -7.49 17.53 1.54
N GLN A 61 -6.96 17.76 2.73
CA GLN A 61 -6.32 19.02 3.10
C GLN A 61 -5.17 18.76 4.09
N SER A 62 -4.09 19.52 3.94
CA SER A 62 -2.89 19.39 4.78
C SER A 62 -3.16 19.49 6.29
N ARG A 63 -4.15 20.29 6.70
CA ARG A 63 -4.57 20.38 8.12
C ARG A 63 -5.07 19.06 8.71
N ASN A 64 -5.43 18.10 7.90
CA ASN A 64 -5.91 16.77 8.34
C ASN A 64 -4.77 15.80 8.60
N LEU A 65 -3.53 16.15 8.29
CA LEU A 65 -2.35 15.26 8.38
C LEU A 65 -2.18 14.63 9.77
N GLU A 66 -2.31 15.42 10.83
CA GLU A 66 -2.14 14.87 12.18
C GLU A 66 -3.23 13.83 12.53
N GLY A 67 -4.44 14.01 11.99
CA GLY A 67 -5.51 13.01 12.09
C GLY A 67 -5.15 11.71 11.37
N VAL A 68 -4.59 11.81 10.17
CA VAL A 68 -4.08 10.65 9.40
C VAL A 68 -2.99 9.94 10.20
N LEU A 69 -1.99 10.67 10.70
CA LEU A 69 -0.89 10.07 11.47
C LEU A 69 -1.39 9.38 12.75
N LYS A 70 -2.39 9.95 13.43
CA LYS A 70 -3.03 9.30 14.58
C LYS A 70 -3.69 7.99 14.20
N PHE A 71 -4.42 7.96 13.09
CA PHE A 71 -5.03 6.73 12.58
C PHE A 71 -3.96 5.69 12.18
N LEU A 72 -2.93 6.09 11.42
CA LEU A 72 -1.88 5.18 10.97
C LEU A 72 -1.13 4.52 12.15
N ARG A 73 -0.91 5.23 13.26
CA ARG A 73 -0.30 4.68 14.48
C ARG A 73 -1.16 3.60 15.17
N LEU A 74 -2.45 3.52 14.86
CA LEU A 74 -3.33 2.46 15.37
C LEU A 74 -3.23 1.16 14.56
N LEU A 75 -2.68 1.24 13.35
CA LEU A 75 -2.51 0.09 12.48
C LEU A 75 -1.24 -0.68 12.87
N HIS A 76 -1.32 -2.00 12.80
CA HIS A 76 -0.18 -2.86 13.05
C HIS A 76 -0.21 -4.10 12.17
N ALA A 77 0.94 -4.45 11.59
CA ALA A 77 1.13 -5.71 10.87
C ALA A 77 2.60 -6.17 11.03
N PRO A 78 2.85 -7.47 11.28
CA PRO A 78 4.20 -7.98 11.56
C PRO A 78 5.22 -7.71 10.45
N ALA A 79 4.81 -7.75 9.18
CA ALA A 79 5.69 -7.47 8.05
C ALA A 79 5.76 -5.98 7.67
N GLY A 80 4.98 -5.12 8.34
CA GLY A 80 4.99 -3.68 8.14
C GLY A 80 3.77 -3.13 7.40
N ILE A 81 3.78 -1.81 7.25
CA ILE A 81 2.75 -1.03 6.56
C ILE A 81 3.41 -0.30 5.40
N PHE A 82 2.88 -0.48 4.19
CA PHE A 82 3.42 0.07 2.96
C PHE A 82 2.38 0.96 2.28
N ALA A 83 2.81 2.10 1.79
CA ALA A 83 1.92 3.12 1.24
C ALA A 83 2.42 3.64 -0.10
N VAL A 84 1.50 4.08 -0.94
CA VAL A 84 1.77 4.91 -2.12
C VAL A 84 0.95 6.19 -2.05
N GLN A 85 1.32 7.21 -2.81
CA GLN A 85 0.58 8.47 -2.89
C GLN A 85 -0.60 8.37 -3.85
N GLY A 86 -1.68 9.11 -3.54
CA GLY A 86 -2.75 9.40 -4.47
C GLY A 86 -2.68 10.85 -4.98
N ASN A 87 -3.68 11.27 -5.73
CA ASN A 87 -3.72 12.63 -6.27
C ASN A 87 -4.04 13.69 -5.21
N TRP A 88 -4.75 13.34 -4.16
CA TRP A 88 -5.09 14.32 -3.10
C TRP A 88 -3.90 14.75 -2.28
N GLU A 89 -2.88 13.89 -2.08
CA GLU A 89 -1.64 14.27 -1.43
C GLU A 89 -0.92 15.37 -2.22
N TYR A 90 -0.88 15.29 -3.56
CA TYR A 90 -0.35 16.33 -4.43
C TYR A 90 -1.16 17.64 -4.33
N TRP A 91 -2.47 17.54 -4.41
CA TRP A 91 -3.35 18.71 -4.29
C TRP A 91 -3.25 19.38 -2.91
N ALA A 92 -3.03 18.62 -1.87
CA ALA A 92 -2.80 19.12 -0.52
C ALA A 92 -1.37 19.64 -0.30
N ARG A 93 -0.45 19.54 -1.30
CA ARG A 93 0.98 19.88 -1.21
C ARG A 93 1.71 19.12 -0.09
N LEU A 94 1.36 17.85 0.06
CA LEU A 94 1.94 16.94 1.04
C LEU A 94 2.45 15.68 0.33
N GLU A 95 3.31 15.87 -0.65
CA GLU A 95 3.83 14.81 -1.52
C GLU A 95 5.32 14.53 -1.29
N GLY A 96 5.80 13.47 -1.88
CA GLY A 96 7.22 13.14 -1.98
C GLY A 96 7.88 12.93 -0.62
N GLU A 97 9.10 13.44 -0.49
CA GLU A 97 9.91 13.29 0.73
C GLU A 97 9.30 13.98 1.96
N ASN A 98 8.45 14.99 1.77
CA ASN A 98 7.73 15.59 2.89
C ASN A 98 6.75 14.59 3.49
N LEU A 99 5.90 13.96 2.68
CA LEU A 99 4.95 12.95 3.13
C LEU A 99 5.68 11.71 3.68
N ARG A 100 6.77 11.29 3.03
CA ARG A 100 7.61 10.16 3.51
C ARG A 100 8.07 10.37 4.96
N ARG A 101 8.62 11.55 5.26
CA ARG A 101 9.05 11.88 6.63
C ARG A 101 7.89 11.89 7.62
N GLN A 102 6.71 12.34 7.21
CA GLN A 102 5.55 12.31 8.09
C GLN A 102 5.07 10.87 8.36
N PHE A 103 5.00 10.05 7.30
CA PHE A 103 4.55 8.65 7.42
C PHE A 103 5.52 7.79 8.23
N SER A 104 6.83 8.04 8.13
CA SER A 104 7.82 7.34 8.96
C SER A 104 7.61 7.57 10.47
N ARG A 105 6.99 8.70 10.89
CA ARG A 105 6.62 8.96 12.30
C ARG A 105 5.47 8.08 12.78
N ALA A 106 4.83 7.36 11.88
CA ALA A 106 3.76 6.41 12.17
C ALA A 106 4.13 4.98 11.70
N ASP A 107 5.43 4.70 11.58
CA ASP A 107 5.99 3.40 11.14
C ASP A 107 5.43 2.91 9.80
N VAL A 108 5.07 3.84 8.90
CA VAL A 108 4.59 3.55 7.56
C VAL A 108 5.70 3.82 6.54
N THR A 109 6.00 2.84 5.70
CA THR A 109 6.93 2.95 4.58
C THR A 109 6.20 3.49 3.35
N LEU A 110 6.42 4.77 3.01
CA LEU A 110 5.91 5.35 1.76
C LEU A 110 6.88 5.00 0.61
N LEU A 111 6.35 4.37 -0.43
CA LEU A 111 7.07 3.97 -1.63
C LEU A 111 6.78 4.95 -2.76
N ILE A 112 7.84 5.51 -3.34
CA ILE A 112 7.78 6.51 -4.42
C ILE A 112 8.62 5.99 -5.59
N ASN A 113 8.00 5.29 -6.52
CA ASN A 113 8.66 4.57 -7.63
C ASN A 113 9.82 3.69 -7.17
N GLU A 114 9.63 2.99 -6.08
CA GLU A 114 10.66 2.16 -5.47
C GLU A 114 10.12 0.79 -5.02
N ARG A 115 11.04 -0.12 -4.73
CA ARG A 115 10.75 -1.48 -4.30
C ARG A 115 11.23 -1.71 -2.87
N ARG A 116 10.45 -2.44 -2.09
CA ARG A 116 10.86 -2.99 -0.80
C ARG A 116 10.81 -4.51 -0.85
N ASP A 117 11.93 -5.15 -0.56
CA ASP A 117 12.05 -6.60 -0.46
C ASP A 117 11.85 -7.03 1.00
N LEU A 118 11.03 -8.07 1.22
CA LEU A 118 10.75 -8.64 2.53
C LEU A 118 10.48 -10.15 2.42
N GLN A 119 10.15 -10.77 3.54
CA GLN A 119 9.78 -12.18 3.60
C GLN A 119 8.59 -12.35 4.56
N ILE A 120 7.56 -13.08 4.13
CA ILE A 120 6.38 -13.40 4.95
C ILE A 120 6.23 -14.93 4.96
N HIS A 121 6.21 -15.55 6.13
CA HIS A 121 6.09 -17.01 6.29
C HIS A 121 7.11 -17.81 5.47
N GLY A 122 8.32 -17.25 5.25
CA GLY A 122 9.34 -17.88 4.42
C GLY A 122 9.14 -17.66 2.90
N VAL A 123 8.09 -16.95 2.48
CA VAL A 123 7.87 -16.58 1.08
C VAL A 123 8.58 -15.25 0.79
N PRO A 124 9.56 -15.22 -0.15
CA PRO A 124 10.18 -13.96 -0.54
C PRO A 124 9.21 -13.09 -1.33
N LEU A 125 9.04 -11.85 -0.89
CA LEU A 125 8.09 -10.88 -1.41
C LEU A 125 8.80 -9.59 -1.80
N SER A 126 8.36 -8.96 -2.89
CA SER A 126 8.72 -7.58 -3.25
C SER A 126 7.45 -6.75 -3.37
N ILE A 127 7.41 -5.62 -2.67
CA ILE A 127 6.37 -4.62 -2.83
C ILE A 127 6.95 -3.49 -3.67
N LEU A 128 6.31 -3.21 -4.81
CA LEU A 128 6.67 -2.15 -5.74
C LEU A 128 5.63 -1.04 -5.61
N GLY A 129 6.02 0.13 -5.15
CA GLY A 129 5.13 1.28 -5.04
C GLY A 129 5.25 2.20 -6.23
N VAL A 130 4.16 2.41 -6.93
CA VAL A 130 4.07 3.35 -8.07
C VAL A 130 3.55 4.68 -7.57
N ASP A 131 4.28 5.75 -7.87
CA ASP A 131 3.89 7.11 -7.53
C ASP A 131 2.76 7.63 -8.43
N TYR A 132 2.11 8.71 -8.02
CA TYR A 132 1.15 9.47 -8.80
C TYR A 132 1.62 10.94 -8.96
N PRO A 133 1.61 11.47 -10.17
CA PRO A 133 1.59 10.77 -11.46
C PRO A 133 2.92 10.04 -11.69
N SER A 134 2.87 8.84 -12.30
CA SER A 134 4.10 8.12 -12.62
C SER A 134 4.43 8.23 -14.11
N PRO A 135 5.56 8.83 -14.47
CA PRO A 135 6.06 8.80 -15.84
C PRO A 135 6.30 7.35 -16.31
N SER A 136 5.98 7.08 -17.57
CA SER A 136 6.05 5.72 -18.14
C SER A 136 7.44 5.08 -18.05
N ASP A 137 8.49 5.88 -18.13
CA ASP A 137 9.87 5.40 -17.99
C ASP A 137 10.22 4.98 -16.56
N GLN A 138 9.68 5.68 -15.54
CA GLN A 138 9.87 5.31 -14.15
C GLN A 138 9.11 4.01 -13.82
N LEU A 139 7.89 3.87 -14.28
CA LEU A 139 7.13 2.63 -14.17
C LEU A 139 7.87 1.47 -14.83
N SER A 140 8.37 1.67 -16.06
CA SER A 140 9.12 0.65 -16.80
C SER A 140 10.36 0.20 -16.03
N ARG A 141 11.15 1.13 -15.49
CA ARG A 141 12.34 0.80 -14.67
C ARG A 141 11.96 0.02 -13.42
N LEU A 142 10.90 0.44 -12.72
CA LEU A 142 10.42 -0.25 -11.51
C LEU A 142 10.03 -1.70 -11.83
N VAL A 143 9.25 -1.93 -12.89
CA VAL A 143 8.81 -3.28 -13.31
C VAL A 143 9.99 -4.12 -13.79
N GLN A 144 10.94 -3.54 -14.54
CA GLN A 144 12.17 -4.24 -14.94
C GLN A 144 12.99 -4.70 -13.73
N GLY A 145 12.94 -3.94 -12.63
CA GLY A 145 13.56 -4.29 -11.36
C GLY A 145 12.85 -5.42 -10.59
N ALA A 146 11.67 -5.86 -11.01
CA ALA A 146 10.96 -6.96 -10.36
C ALA A 146 11.74 -8.28 -10.49
N ARG A 147 11.77 -9.05 -9.41
CA ARG A 147 12.57 -10.29 -9.33
C ARG A 147 11.70 -11.52 -9.60
N PRO A 148 11.95 -12.33 -10.65
CA PRO A 148 11.08 -13.45 -11.03
C PRO A 148 10.85 -14.50 -9.94
N ARG A 149 11.82 -14.68 -9.05
CA ARG A 149 11.75 -15.68 -7.96
C ARG A 149 11.02 -15.18 -6.71
N ARG A 150 10.57 -13.93 -6.70
CA ARG A 150 9.84 -13.31 -5.59
C ARG A 150 8.39 -13.10 -5.98
N LEU A 151 7.50 -13.14 -5.00
CA LEU A 151 6.13 -12.66 -5.19
C LEU A 151 6.19 -11.13 -5.35
N ASN A 152 5.85 -10.62 -6.53
CA ASN A 152 5.91 -9.20 -6.84
C ASN A 152 4.52 -8.60 -6.75
N LEU A 153 4.29 -7.80 -5.70
CA LEU A 153 3.06 -7.03 -5.51
C LEU A 153 3.31 -5.59 -5.94
N MET A 154 2.44 -5.04 -6.76
CA MET A 154 2.48 -3.64 -7.14
C MET A 154 1.36 -2.88 -6.44
N LEU A 155 1.72 -1.77 -5.80
CA LEU A 155 0.78 -0.81 -5.24
C LEU A 155 0.72 0.40 -6.14
N SER A 156 -0.47 0.85 -6.46
CA SER A 156 -0.72 2.09 -7.20
C SER A 156 -2.03 2.72 -6.73
N HIS A 157 -2.14 4.03 -6.84
CA HIS A 157 -3.43 4.68 -6.61
C HIS A 157 -4.32 4.61 -7.86
N VAL A 158 -3.73 4.77 -9.06
CA VAL A 158 -4.46 4.71 -10.33
C VAL A 158 -3.98 3.51 -11.14
N PRO A 159 -4.84 2.53 -11.46
CA PRO A 159 -4.45 1.32 -12.17
C PRO A 159 -4.36 1.54 -13.70
N ALA A 160 -3.90 2.72 -14.14
CA ALA A 160 -3.76 3.06 -15.56
C ALA A 160 -2.42 2.56 -16.12
N PHE A 161 -2.27 1.25 -16.27
CA PHE A 161 -1.05 0.63 -16.79
C PHE A 161 -1.26 0.00 -18.15
N ASN A 162 -0.19 -0.03 -18.95
CA ASN A 162 -0.12 -0.96 -20.07
C ASN A 162 0.05 -2.39 -19.51
N HIS A 163 -0.96 -3.23 -19.70
CA HIS A 163 -0.96 -4.61 -19.20
C HIS A 163 0.21 -5.45 -19.73
N GLU A 164 0.67 -5.20 -20.95
CA GLU A 164 1.83 -5.91 -21.52
C GLU A 164 3.11 -5.69 -20.71
N LEU A 165 3.25 -4.51 -20.08
CA LEU A 165 4.39 -4.20 -19.24
C LEU A 165 4.41 -5.05 -17.95
N LEU A 166 3.23 -5.40 -17.42
CA LEU A 166 3.08 -6.10 -16.15
C LEU A 166 3.13 -7.61 -16.28
N ASP A 167 2.75 -8.14 -17.45
CA ASP A 167 2.24 -9.49 -17.72
C ASP A 167 3.19 -10.66 -17.32
N LYS A 168 4.47 -10.42 -17.13
CA LYS A 168 5.44 -11.47 -16.80
C LYS A 168 6.24 -11.23 -15.51
N ARG A 169 6.02 -10.14 -14.84
CA ARG A 169 6.87 -9.71 -13.73
C ARG A 169 6.11 -9.37 -12.46
N ILE A 170 4.86 -8.94 -12.57
CA ILE A 170 4.00 -8.58 -11.46
C ILE A 170 2.93 -9.66 -11.27
N ASP A 171 2.83 -10.16 -10.05
CA ASP A 171 1.89 -11.25 -9.70
C ASP A 171 0.52 -10.73 -9.28
N LEU A 172 0.49 -9.52 -8.69
CA LEU A 172 -0.76 -8.89 -8.25
C LEU A 172 -0.58 -7.37 -8.22
N VAL A 173 -1.60 -6.65 -8.69
CA VAL A 173 -1.70 -5.19 -8.56
C VAL A 173 -2.83 -4.88 -7.57
N LEU A 174 -2.55 -3.97 -6.64
CA LEU A 174 -3.50 -3.43 -5.67
C LEU A 174 -3.58 -1.91 -5.88
N ALA A 175 -4.79 -1.41 -6.24
CA ALA A 175 -5.03 0.00 -6.52
C ALA A 175 -6.34 0.47 -5.87
#